data_024e171530b287f2cbc84667718ba9b2
#
_entry.id   024e171530b287f2cbc84667718ba9b2
#
_cell.length_a   1.000
_cell.length_b   1.000
_cell.length_c   1.000
_cell.angle_alpha   90.00
_cell.angle_beta   90.00
_cell.angle_gamma   90.00
#
_symmetry.space_group_name_H-M   'P 1'
#
loop_
_entity.id
_entity.type
_entity.pdbx_description
1 polymer ?
#
loop_
_entity_poly.entity_id
_entity_poly.type
_entity_poly.pdbx_seq_one_letter_code
_entity_poly.pdbx_strand_id
1 'polypeptide(L)'
;MGSPRLGSLAGRFDPESQAAAYAAAGAAALSVVVEPDYFFGSYELLTACKAACGLPAIAKEFVVDLRQLDWAVAAGADAILLVAALYSRDELAGWARAARARGLAPLVETHDASDLELLEGEEWEMVGVNNRDLRTFEVDLAHSIAMRPRLPAQALAVAESGIATRADVDRLKSAGFDAFLVGESLLLCENPAVKLEELFG
;
A
#
# COMPACT_ATOMS: atom_id res chain seq x y z
N MET A 1 -2.49 13.21 -8.77
CA MET A 1 -1.81 11.92 -8.49
C MET A 1 -0.62 11.76 -9.43
N GLY A 2 0.45 11.19 -8.96
CA GLY A 2 1.69 10.98 -9.71
C GLY A 2 2.73 10.26 -8.87
N SER A 3 3.98 10.31 -9.28
CA SER A 3 5.11 9.83 -8.49
C SER A 3 6.39 10.54 -8.90
N PRO A 4 7.45 10.55 -8.06
CA PRO A 4 8.73 11.15 -8.43
C PRO A 4 9.32 10.59 -9.73
N ARG A 5 9.02 9.30 -10.04
CA ARG A 5 9.49 8.62 -11.26
C ARG A 5 8.66 8.93 -12.50
N LEU A 6 7.33 9.01 -12.37
CA LEU A 6 6.40 9.17 -13.50
C LEU A 6 5.96 10.61 -13.70
N GLY A 7 6.28 11.49 -12.76
CA GLY A 7 5.73 12.85 -12.72
C GLY A 7 4.23 12.86 -12.45
N SER A 8 3.57 13.97 -12.75
CA SER A 8 2.13 14.10 -12.61
C SER A 8 1.40 13.25 -13.65
N LEU A 9 0.41 12.48 -13.19
CA LEU A 9 -0.53 11.72 -14.00
C LEU A 9 -1.87 12.45 -14.19
N ALA A 10 -1.93 13.74 -13.83
CA ALA A 10 -3.13 14.56 -13.98
C ALA A 10 -3.62 14.55 -15.44
N GLY A 11 -4.91 14.31 -15.62
CA GLY A 11 -5.54 14.25 -16.95
C GLY A 11 -5.33 12.96 -17.74
N ARG A 12 -4.56 11.98 -17.24
CA ARG A 12 -4.41 10.67 -17.89
C ARG A 12 -5.58 9.73 -17.64
N PHE A 13 -6.21 9.85 -16.49
CA PHE A 13 -7.40 9.10 -16.10
C PHE A 13 -8.20 9.89 -15.06
N ASP A 14 -9.46 9.54 -14.92
CA ASP A 14 -10.32 10.02 -13.83
C ASP A 14 -10.23 9.06 -12.63
N PRO A 15 -9.75 9.53 -11.45
CA PRO A 15 -9.53 8.66 -10.30
C PRO A 15 -10.79 7.94 -9.78
N GLU A 16 -11.96 8.60 -9.84
CA GLU A 16 -13.22 8.02 -9.38
C GLU A 16 -13.67 6.88 -10.31
N SER A 17 -13.62 7.11 -11.63
CA SER A 17 -13.88 6.07 -12.62
C SER A 17 -12.90 4.91 -12.52
N GLN A 18 -11.63 5.19 -12.22
CA GLN A 18 -10.60 4.19 -12.01
C GLN A 18 -10.90 3.33 -10.77
N ALA A 19 -11.29 3.97 -9.65
CA ALA A 19 -11.67 3.27 -8.43
C ALA A 19 -12.88 2.36 -8.63
N ALA A 20 -13.91 2.84 -9.34
CA ALA A 20 -15.06 2.06 -9.71
C ALA A 20 -14.71 0.86 -10.60
N ALA A 21 -13.80 1.05 -11.57
CA ALA A 21 -13.32 -0.03 -12.43
C ALA A 21 -12.54 -1.09 -11.64
N TYR A 22 -11.70 -0.71 -10.67
CA TYR A 22 -11.02 -1.66 -9.78
C TYR A 22 -12.01 -2.48 -8.95
N ALA A 23 -13.03 -1.84 -8.37
CA ALA A 23 -14.08 -2.53 -7.61
C ALA A 23 -14.85 -3.54 -8.48
N ALA A 24 -15.26 -3.11 -9.67
CA ALA A 24 -15.96 -3.97 -10.62
C ALA A 24 -15.13 -5.18 -11.08
N ALA A 25 -13.81 -5.04 -11.10
CA ALA A 25 -12.87 -6.10 -11.44
C ALA A 25 -12.41 -6.96 -10.24
N GLY A 26 -13.03 -6.78 -9.06
CA GLY A 26 -12.80 -7.63 -7.89
C GLY A 26 -11.63 -7.21 -7.00
N ALA A 27 -11.15 -5.98 -7.08
CA ALA A 27 -10.20 -5.47 -6.09
C ALA A 27 -10.81 -5.53 -4.68
N ALA A 28 -10.02 -5.98 -3.71
CA ALA A 28 -10.47 -6.12 -2.32
C ALA A 28 -10.44 -4.79 -1.54
N ALA A 29 -9.51 -3.90 -1.89
CA ALA A 29 -9.33 -2.59 -1.26
C ALA A 29 -8.65 -1.62 -2.23
N LEU A 30 -8.70 -0.33 -1.91
CA LEU A 30 -7.94 0.71 -2.58
C LEU A 30 -6.73 1.12 -1.76
N SER A 31 -5.64 1.46 -2.45
CA SER A 31 -4.53 2.22 -1.88
C SER A 31 -4.49 3.59 -2.53
N VAL A 32 -4.80 4.63 -1.77
CA VAL A 32 -4.85 6.00 -2.28
C VAL A 32 -3.72 6.80 -1.69
N VAL A 33 -2.85 7.32 -2.55
CA VAL A 33 -1.79 8.22 -2.13
C VAL A 33 -2.40 9.57 -1.77
N VAL A 34 -2.16 10.02 -0.54
CA VAL A 34 -2.67 11.30 -0.03
C VAL A 34 -1.55 12.33 0.17
N GLU A 35 -0.31 11.94 0.01
CA GLU A 35 0.87 12.81 0.09
C GLU A 35 0.86 13.84 -1.06
N PRO A 36 0.89 15.16 -0.76
CA PRO A 36 0.65 16.20 -1.78
C PRO A 36 1.90 16.62 -2.55
N ASP A 37 3.07 16.63 -1.92
CA ASP A 37 4.25 17.33 -2.43
C ASP A 37 5.00 16.53 -3.51
N TYR A 38 5.16 15.23 -3.30
CA TYR A 38 5.91 14.34 -4.18
C TYR A 38 5.03 13.46 -5.05
N PHE A 39 3.81 13.11 -4.54
CA PHE A 39 2.91 12.20 -5.23
C PHE A 39 1.63 12.86 -5.73
N PHE A 40 1.46 14.15 -5.46
CA PHE A 40 0.29 14.92 -5.93
C PHE A 40 -1.05 14.32 -5.48
N GLY A 41 -1.06 13.74 -4.28
CA GLY A 41 -2.23 13.14 -3.65
C GLY A 41 -3.02 14.14 -2.82
N SER A 42 -4.15 13.70 -2.26
CA SER A 42 -4.88 14.45 -1.25
C SER A 42 -5.87 13.56 -0.50
N TYR A 43 -6.31 14.00 0.67
CA TYR A 43 -7.35 13.31 1.45
C TYR A 43 -8.73 13.41 0.77
N GLU A 44 -9.01 14.50 0.04
CA GLU A 44 -10.22 14.65 -0.77
C GLU A 44 -10.26 13.59 -1.88
N LEU A 45 -9.11 13.28 -2.51
CA LEU A 45 -9.01 12.21 -3.49
C LEU A 45 -9.39 10.86 -2.90
N LEU A 46 -8.93 10.55 -1.67
CA LEU A 46 -9.29 9.32 -0.97
C LEU A 46 -10.82 9.26 -0.74
N THR A 47 -11.40 10.34 -0.24
CA THR A 47 -12.85 10.45 -0.03
C THR A 47 -13.62 10.19 -1.32
N ALA A 48 -13.24 10.84 -2.42
CA ALA A 48 -13.90 10.69 -3.72
C ALA A 48 -13.78 9.26 -4.27
N CYS A 49 -12.58 8.69 -4.27
CA CYS A 49 -12.36 7.32 -4.74
C CYS A 49 -13.15 6.30 -3.92
N LYS A 50 -13.15 6.42 -2.59
CA LYS A 50 -13.91 5.53 -1.71
C LYS A 50 -15.42 5.64 -1.95
N ALA A 51 -15.94 6.85 -2.11
CA ALA A 51 -17.35 7.08 -2.43
C ALA A 51 -17.76 6.46 -3.77
N ALA A 52 -16.87 6.49 -4.77
CA ALA A 52 -17.14 5.95 -6.11
C ALA A 52 -17.17 4.41 -6.16
N CYS A 53 -16.48 3.72 -5.24
CA CYS A 53 -16.34 2.26 -5.32
C CYS A 53 -16.86 1.49 -4.11
N GLY A 54 -16.98 2.13 -2.93
CA GLY A 54 -17.41 1.49 -1.69
C GLY A 54 -16.42 0.50 -1.05
N LEU A 55 -15.20 0.38 -1.60
CA LEU A 55 -14.18 -0.51 -1.07
C LEU A 55 -13.50 0.09 0.18
N PRO A 56 -12.94 -0.74 1.07
CA PRO A 56 -12.00 -0.28 2.07
C PRO A 56 -10.83 0.45 1.42
N ALA A 57 -10.31 1.48 2.09
CA ALA A 57 -9.23 2.30 1.54
C ALA A 57 -8.08 2.50 2.54
N ILE A 58 -6.85 2.34 2.04
CA ILE A 58 -5.61 2.68 2.75
C ILE A 58 -5.19 4.09 2.36
N ALA A 59 -5.00 4.98 3.36
CA ALA A 59 -4.31 6.24 3.14
C ALA A 59 -2.79 5.97 3.05
N LYS A 60 -2.21 6.17 1.85
CA LYS A 60 -0.77 6.00 1.62
C LYS A 60 -0.09 7.36 1.81
N GLU A 61 0.62 7.48 2.93
CA GLU A 61 1.21 8.72 3.45
C GLU A 61 2.55 8.42 4.15
N PHE A 62 3.37 9.44 4.31
CA PHE A 62 4.48 9.44 5.27
C PHE A 62 4.00 10.05 6.59
N VAL A 63 3.59 9.21 7.53
CA VAL A 63 3.01 9.67 8.79
C VAL A 63 4.12 10.18 9.71
N VAL A 64 4.08 11.46 10.03
CA VAL A 64 5.04 12.15 10.92
C VAL A 64 4.34 13.03 11.97
N ASP A 65 3.01 13.16 11.90
CA ASP A 65 2.19 13.97 12.80
C ASP A 65 0.86 13.25 13.09
N LEU A 66 0.42 13.24 14.34
CA LEU A 66 -0.86 12.60 14.74
C LEU A 66 -2.07 13.17 14.00
N ARG A 67 -2.01 14.41 13.56
CA ARG A 67 -3.07 15.04 12.75
C ARG A 67 -3.31 14.34 11.43
N GLN A 68 -2.27 13.71 10.84
CA GLN A 68 -2.42 12.94 9.60
C GLN A 68 -3.33 11.72 9.81
N LEU A 69 -3.29 11.09 10.99
CA LEU A 69 -4.23 10.02 11.35
C LEU A 69 -5.66 10.56 11.47
N ASP A 70 -5.84 11.74 12.08
CA ASP A 70 -7.15 12.37 12.20
C ASP A 70 -7.71 12.78 10.82
N TRP A 71 -6.86 13.29 9.92
CA TRP A 71 -7.23 13.59 8.54
C TRP A 71 -7.59 12.32 7.74
N ALA A 72 -6.84 11.23 7.93
CA ALA A 72 -7.16 9.95 7.28
C ALA A 72 -8.54 9.43 7.71
N VAL A 73 -8.85 9.48 9.02
CA VAL A 73 -10.19 9.13 9.54
C VAL A 73 -11.27 10.03 8.96
N ALA A 74 -11.06 11.34 8.95
CA ALA A 74 -12.02 12.31 8.40
C ALA A 74 -12.28 12.09 6.90
N ALA A 75 -11.27 11.65 6.15
CA ALA A 75 -11.38 11.27 4.75
C ALA A 75 -12.04 9.90 4.53
N GLY A 76 -12.28 9.13 5.59
CA GLY A 76 -12.92 7.83 5.55
C GLY A 76 -11.95 6.66 5.28
N ALA A 77 -10.66 6.82 5.54
CA ALA A 77 -9.72 5.70 5.44
C ALA A 77 -10.05 4.59 6.46
N ASP A 78 -9.82 3.34 6.08
CA ASP A 78 -9.95 2.16 6.94
C ASP A 78 -8.57 1.69 7.44
N ALA A 79 -7.51 2.05 6.72
CA ALA A 79 -6.15 1.70 7.05
C ALA A 79 -5.19 2.86 6.75
N ILE A 80 -4.02 2.79 7.36
CA ILE A 80 -2.93 3.78 7.19
C ILE A 80 -1.60 3.07 6.96
N LEU A 81 -0.78 3.62 6.06
CA LEU A 81 0.58 3.15 5.85
C LEU A 81 1.50 3.69 6.95
N LEU A 82 2.33 2.80 7.51
CA LEU A 82 3.44 3.15 8.40
C LEU A 82 4.73 2.59 7.80
N VAL A 83 5.62 3.46 7.32
CA VAL A 83 6.90 3.05 6.73
C VAL A 83 7.91 2.83 7.85
N ALA A 84 8.28 1.57 8.13
CA ALA A 84 9.11 1.19 9.27
C ALA A 84 10.43 1.98 9.35
N ALA A 85 11.08 2.19 8.21
CA ALA A 85 12.33 2.92 8.10
C ALA A 85 12.30 4.38 8.60
N LEU A 86 11.11 4.95 8.85
CA LEU A 86 10.95 6.33 9.37
C LEU A 86 11.01 6.41 10.89
N TYR A 87 11.00 5.27 11.60
CA TYR A 87 10.77 5.25 13.04
C TYR A 87 11.78 4.38 13.78
N SER A 88 11.97 4.68 15.06
CA SER A 88 12.46 3.69 16.02
C SER A 88 11.37 2.68 16.36
N ARG A 89 11.72 1.56 17.01
CA ARG A 89 10.76 0.53 17.43
C ARG A 89 9.62 1.11 18.30
N ASP A 90 9.97 1.90 19.30
CA ASP A 90 8.98 2.49 20.22
C ASP A 90 8.06 3.49 19.52
N GLU A 91 8.59 4.26 18.57
CA GLU A 91 7.80 5.18 17.76
C GLU A 91 6.85 4.41 16.84
N LEU A 92 7.33 3.39 16.11
CA LEU A 92 6.50 2.56 15.23
C LEU A 92 5.34 1.93 16.00
N ALA A 93 5.63 1.31 17.15
CA ALA A 93 4.61 0.76 18.04
C ALA A 93 3.65 1.85 18.54
N GLY A 94 4.16 3.04 18.87
CA GLY A 94 3.36 4.21 19.26
C GLY A 94 2.40 4.67 18.16
N TRP A 95 2.89 4.77 16.92
CA TRP A 95 2.09 5.13 15.76
C TRP A 95 1.00 4.09 15.46
N ALA A 96 1.35 2.79 15.53
CA ALA A 96 0.38 1.72 15.31
C ALA A 96 -0.74 1.74 16.37
N ARG A 97 -0.41 1.93 17.66
CA ARG A 97 -1.41 2.09 18.72
C ARG A 97 -2.30 3.32 18.52
N ALA A 98 -1.71 4.44 18.09
CA ALA A 98 -2.45 5.66 17.80
C ALA A 98 -3.41 5.51 16.61
N ALA A 99 -3.01 4.76 15.58
CA ALA A 99 -3.85 4.43 14.43
C ALA A 99 -5.04 3.53 14.86
N ARG A 100 -4.76 2.43 15.58
CA ARG A 100 -5.79 1.52 16.11
C ARG A 100 -6.81 2.21 16.99
N ALA A 101 -6.35 3.13 17.87
CA ALA A 101 -7.23 3.92 18.73
C ALA A 101 -8.22 4.80 17.96
N ARG A 102 -7.93 5.07 16.68
CA ARG A 102 -8.78 5.83 15.74
C ARG A 102 -9.58 4.95 14.80
N GLY A 103 -9.47 3.63 14.92
CA GLY A 103 -10.13 2.66 14.02
C GLY A 103 -9.42 2.44 12.69
N LEU A 104 -8.17 2.91 12.55
CA LEU A 104 -7.34 2.64 11.37
C LEU A 104 -6.50 1.38 11.57
N ALA A 105 -6.56 0.45 10.62
CA ALA A 105 -5.67 -0.71 10.59
C ALA A 105 -4.28 -0.28 10.06
N PRO A 106 -3.17 -0.51 10.80
CA PRO A 106 -1.85 -0.19 10.30
C PRO A 106 -1.38 -1.24 9.28
N LEU A 107 -0.93 -0.79 8.09
CA LEU A 107 -0.08 -1.54 7.19
C LEU A 107 1.35 -1.07 7.41
N VAL A 108 2.21 -1.93 7.96
CA VAL A 108 3.62 -1.60 8.17
C VAL A 108 4.43 -2.02 6.96
N GLU A 109 4.96 -1.04 6.23
CA GLU A 109 5.83 -1.27 5.08
C GLU A 109 7.28 -1.44 5.53
N THR A 110 7.92 -2.53 5.10
CA THR A 110 9.31 -2.87 5.39
C THR A 110 10.11 -2.97 4.09
N HIS A 111 11.42 -2.62 4.15
CA HIS A 111 12.32 -2.63 3.00
C HIS A 111 13.50 -3.57 3.19
N ASP A 112 13.90 -3.87 4.43
CA ASP A 112 15.03 -4.74 4.68
C ASP A 112 14.89 -5.51 6.01
N ALA A 113 15.94 -6.26 6.31
CA ALA A 113 15.97 -7.10 7.50
C ALA A 113 15.99 -6.30 8.81
N SER A 114 16.54 -5.10 8.80
CA SER A 114 16.58 -4.23 10.00
C SER A 114 15.20 -3.65 10.30
N ASP A 115 14.38 -3.39 9.29
CA ASP A 115 13.00 -2.98 9.48
C ASP A 115 12.19 -4.07 10.22
N LEU A 116 12.43 -5.35 9.91
CA LEU A 116 11.76 -6.47 10.57
C LEU A 116 12.11 -6.58 12.07
N GLU A 117 13.31 -6.17 12.46
CA GLU A 117 13.70 -6.14 13.87
C GLU A 117 12.86 -5.12 14.67
N LEU A 118 12.36 -4.06 14.03
CA LEU A 118 11.49 -3.07 14.66
C LEU A 118 10.11 -3.64 15.01
N LEU A 119 9.71 -4.74 14.37
CA LEU A 119 8.39 -5.36 14.56
C LEU A 119 8.31 -6.26 15.81
N GLU A 120 9.43 -6.58 16.43
CA GLU A 120 9.46 -7.49 17.57
C GLU A 120 8.73 -6.92 18.80
N GLY A 121 7.93 -7.77 19.45
CA GLY A 121 7.23 -7.45 20.71
C GLY A 121 5.86 -6.80 20.54
N GLU A 122 5.41 -6.59 19.31
CA GLU A 122 4.06 -6.09 18.99
C GLU A 122 3.32 -7.06 18.08
N GLU A 123 2.00 -7.01 18.10
CA GLU A 123 1.14 -7.71 17.12
C GLU A 123 0.82 -6.78 15.95
N TRP A 124 0.94 -7.32 14.74
CA TRP A 124 0.74 -6.57 13.51
C TRP A 124 -0.37 -7.21 12.67
N GLU A 125 -1.31 -6.41 12.20
CA GLU A 125 -2.41 -6.86 11.36
C GLU A 125 -1.93 -7.15 9.93
N MET A 126 -1.13 -6.23 9.38
CA MET A 126 -0.60 -6.31 8.03
C MET A 126 0.86 -5.85 8.00
N VAL A 127 1.71 -6.65 7.36
CA VAL A 127 3.11 -6.29 7.12
C VAL A 127 3.40 -6.39 5.63
N GLY A 128 3.80 -5.28 5.07
CA GLY A 128 4.19 -5.16 3.66
C GLY A 128 5.70 -5.31 3.47
N VAL A 129 6.10 -5.96 2.38
CA VAL A 129 7.47 -5.92 1.89
C VAL A 129 7.48 -5.17 0.56
N ASN A 130 8.18 -4.05 0.54
CA ASN A 130 8.31 -3.24 -0.66
C ASN A 130 9.51 -3.73 -1.49
N ASN A 131 9.23 -4.28 -2.69
CA ASN A 131 10.25 -4.75 -3.63
C ASN A 131 11.04 -3.61 -4.29
N ARG A 132 10.62 -2.37 -4.10
CA ARG A 132 11.31 -1.20 -4.64
C ARG A 132 12.32 -0.67 -3.64
N ASP A 133 13.59 -0.66 -4.00
CA ASP A 133 14.61 0.09 -3.26
C ASP A 133 14.31 1.59 -3.40
N LEU A 134 14.13 2.29 -2.28
CA LEU A 134 13.76 3.71 -2.28
C LEU A 134 14.93 4.63 -2.67
N ARG A 135 16.16 4.12 -2.74
CA ARG A 135 17.37 4.89 -3.11
C ARG A 135 17.68 4.76 -4.60
N THR A 136 17.56 3.54 -5.16
CA THR A 136 17.88 3.25 -6.57
C THR A 136 16.64 3.22 -7.46
N PHE A 137 15.45 3.06 -6.87
CA PHE A 137 14.18 2.79 -7.53
C PHE A 137 14.14 1.48 -8.32
N GLU A 138 15.14 0.64 -8.18
CA GLU A 138 15.14 -0.71 -8.73
C GLU A 138 14.11 -1.60 -8.04
N VAL A 139 13.58 -2.55 -8.78
CA VAL A 139 12.54 -3.47 -8.29
C VAL A 139 13.02 -4.90 -8.46
N ASP A 140 12.99 -5.68 -7.37
CA ASP A 140 13.31 -7.11 -7.38
C ASP A 140 12.33 -7.91 -6.51
N LEU A 141 11.51 -8.75 -7.13
CA LEU A 141 10.57 -9.63 -6.43
C LEU A 141 11.27 -10.72 -5.60
N ALA A 142 12.52 -11.06 -5.88
CA ALA A 142 13.28 -11.99 -5.07
C ALA A 142 13.50 -11.45 -3.65
N HIS A 143 13.47 -10.13 -3.50
CA HIS A 143 13.59 -9.46 -2.20
C HIS A 143 12.44 -9.84 -1.25
N SER A 144 11.18 -9.67 -1.66
CA SER A 144 10.02 -10.09 -0.87
C SER A 144 10.09 -11.58 -0.52
N ILE A 145 10.45 -12.43 -1.47
CA ILE A 145 10.52 -13.88 -1.28
C ILE A 145 11.54 -14.24 -0.20
N ALA A 146 12.70 -13.57 -0.21
CA ALA A 146 13.74 -13.78 0.80
C ALA A 146 13.31 -13.29 2.20
N MET A 147 12.54 -12.19 2.27
CA MET A 147 12.06 -11.63 3.54
C MET A 147 10.86 -12.38 4.13
N ARG A 148 10.01 -13.01 3.31
CA ARG A 148 8.75 -13.63 3.72
C ARG A 148 8.86 -14.57 4.93
N PRO A 149 9.87 -15.47 5.05
CA PRO A 149 9.99 -16.37 6.20
C PRO A 149 10.24 -15.66 7.54
N ARG A 150 10.62 -14.40 7.52
CA ARG A 150 10.93 -13.59 8.70
C ARG A 150 9.77 -12.70 9.14
N LEU A 151 8.72 -12.58 8.34
CA LEU A 151 7.53 -11.81 8.71
C LEU A 151 6.79 -12.46 9.89
N PRO A 152 6.13 -11.67 10.75
CA PRO A 152 5.27 -12.20 11.80
C PRO A 152 4.23 -13.16 11.24
N ALA A 153 4.14 -14.37 11.78
CA ALA A 153 3.30 -15.44 11.22
C ALA A 153 1.79 -15.14 11.25
N GLN A 154 1.37 -14.27 12.17
CA GLN A 154 -0.05 -13.89 12.35
C GLN A 154 -0.45 -12.70 11.48
N ALA A 155 0.51 -11.93 10.97
CA ALA A 155 0.24 -10.78 10.12
C ALA A 155 -0.12 -11.22 8.69
N LEU A 156 -1.07 -10.51 8.08
CA LEU A 156 -1.28 -10.57 6.64
C LEU A 156 -0.02 -10.08 5.92
N ALA A 157 0.62 -10.96 5.14
CA ALA A 157 1.81 -10.62 4.39
C ALA A 157 1.43 -9.97 3.06
N VAL A 158 1.85 -8.72 2.85
CA VAL A 158 1.55 -7.92 1.65
C VAL A 158 2.82 -7.76 0.83
N ALA A 159 2.78 -8.14 -0.46
CA ALA A 159 3.86 -7.82 -1.40
C ALA A 159 3.55 -6.51 -2.12
N GLU A 160 4.54 -5.60 -2.13
CA GLU A 160 4.37 -4.27 -2.71
C GLU A 160 5.40 -4.01 -3.81
N SER A 161 4.99 -3.29 -4.84
CA SER A 161 5.80 -2.91 -6.01
C SER A 161 6.24 -4.08 -6.92
N GLY A 162 6.42 -3.77 -8.19
CA GLY A 162 7.01 -4.67 -9.18
C GLY A 162 6.11 -5.78 -9.71
N ILE A 163 4.85 -5.84 -9.31
CA ILE A 163 3.91 -6.86 -9.74
C ILE A 163 3.28 -6.42 -11.07
N ALA A 164 3.61 -7.13 -12.14
CA ALA A 164 3.19 -6.77 -13.49
C ALA A 164 2.56 -7.92 -14.28
N THR A 165 2.81 -9.17 -13.90
CA THR A 165 2.33 -10.35 -14.61
C THR A 165 1.68 -11.36 -13.67
N ARG A 166 0.89 -12.28 -14.22
CA ARG A 166 0.34 -13.43 -13.47
C ARG A 166 1.46 -14.27 -12.83
N ALA A 167 2.56 -14.47 -13.55
CA ALA A 167 3.70 -15.22 -13.03
C ALA A 167 4.32 -14.57 -11.80
N ASP A 168 4.33 -13.24 -11.69
CA ASP A 168 4.76 -12.52 -10.49
C ASP A 168 3.85 -12.84 -9.30
N VAL A 169 2.53 -12.77 -9.52
CA VAL A 169 1.53 -13.10 -8.50
C VAL A 169 1.67 -14.55 -8.05
N ASP A 170 1.76 -15.51 -8.97
CA ASP A 170 1.88 -16.92 -8.65
C ASP A 170 3.17 -17.22 -7.87
N ARG A 171 4.27 -16.57 -8.22
CA ARG A 171 5.56 -16.67 -7.53
C ARG A 171 5.46 -16.16 -6.10
N LEU A 172 4.84 -15.00 -5.88
CA LEU A 172 4.65 -14.42 -4.55
C LEU A 172 3.63 -15.20 -3.72
N LYS A 173 2.53 -15.68 -4.29
CA LYS A 173 1.59 -16.60 -3.64
C LYS A 173 2.29 -17.88 -3.17
N SER A 174 3.11 -18.47 -4.03
CA SER A 174 3.88 -19.68 -3.70
C SER A 174 4.89 -19.44 -2.58
N ALA A 175 5.38 -18.22 -2.43
CA ALA A 175 6.23 -17.81 -1.30
C ALA A 175 5.44 -17.55 -0.02
N GLY A 176 4.10 -17.52 -0.06
CA GLY A 176 3.22 -17.37 1.10
C GLY A 176 2.75 -15.93 1.36
N PHE A 177 2.75 -15.06 0.36
CA PHE A 177 2.09 -13.75 0.48
C PHE A 177 0.57 -13.90 0.33
N ASP A 178 -0.15 -13.16 1.18
CA ASP A 178 -1.60 -13.21 1.29
C ASP A 178 -2.28 -12.12 0.43
N ALA A 179 -1.60 -10.97 0.25
CA ALA A 179 -2.13 -9.82 -0.46
C ALA A 179 -1.06 -9.10 -1.31
N PHE A 180 -1.53 -8.31 -2.27
CA PHE A 180 -0.69 -7.66 -3.29
C PHE A 180 -1.10 -6.20 -3.45
N LEU A 181 -0.16 -5.27 -3.25
CA LEU A 181 -0.36 -3.87 -3.55
C LEU A 181 0.17 -3.57 -4.96
N VAL A 182 -0.74 -3.34 -5.88
CA VAL A 182 -0.43 -3.15 -7.31
C VAL A 182 -0.83 -1.73 -7.73
N GLY A 183 0.13 -0.93 -8.12
CA GLY A 183 -0.12 0.45 -8.57
C GLY A 183 0.30 0.69 -10.02
N GLU A 184 1.60 0.70 -10.29
CA GLU A 184 2.16 1.13 -11.57
C GLU A 184 1.59 0.40 -12.78
N SER A 185 1.50 -0.92 -12.75
CA SER A 185 0.97 -1.73 -13.85
C SER A 185 -0.52 -1.47 -14.13
N LEU A 186 -1.30 -1.13 -13.08
CA LEU A 186 -2.72 -0.76 -13.21
C LEU A 186 -2.93 0.69 -13.66
N LEU A 187 -2.02 1.60 -13.30
CA LEU A 187 -2.10 3.01 -13.71
C LEU A 187 -1.61 3.25 -15.14
N LEU A 188 -0.76 2.36 -15.66
CA LEU A 188 -0.18 2.49 -16.99
C LEU A 188 -0.90 1.64 -18.04
N CYS A 189 -1.80 0.73 -17.67
CA CYS A 189 -2.56 -0.09 -18.62
C CYS A 189 -3.72 0.71 -19.25
N GLU A 190 -4.17 0.28 -20.42
CA GLU A 190 -5.33 0.88 -21.10
C GLU A 190 -6.65 0.50 -20.42
N ASN A 191 -6.74 -0.72 -19.89
CA ASN A 191 -7.95 -1.23 -19.24
C ASN A 191 -7.60 -1.95 -17.92
N PRO A 192 -7.86 -1.31 -16.77
CA PRO A 192 -7.53 -1.87 -15.46
C PRO A 192 -8.32 -3.14 -15.12
N ALA A 193 -9.54 -3.30 -15.64
CA ALA A 193 -10.33 -4.51 -15.40
C ALA A 193 -9.69 -5.73 -16.08
N VAL A 194 -9.29 -5.57 -17.34
CA VAL A 194 -8.55 -6.62 -18.08
C VAL A 194 -7.23 -6.94 -17.40
N LYS A 195 -6.53 -5.91 -16.90
CA LYS A 195 -5.26 -6.12 -16.21
C LYS A 195 -5.42 -6.85 -14.87
N LEU A 196 -6.46 -6.56 -14.12
CA LEU A 196 -6.77 -7.29 -12.89
C LEU A 196 -7.15 -8.75 -13.17
N GLU A 197 -7.94 -9.00 -14.21
CA GLU A 197 -8.25 -10.35 -14.66
C GLU A 197 -6.97 -11.12 -15.08
N GLU A 198 -6.08 -10.47 -15.84
CA GLU A 198 -4.79 -11.05 -16.23
C GLU A 198 -3.94 -11.43 -15.00
N LEU A 199 -3.94 -10.58 -13.96
CA LEU A 199 -3.13 -10.80 -12.77
C LEU A 199 -3.72 -11.84 -11.82
N PHE A 200 -5.05 -11.89 -11.65
CA PHE A 200 -5.69 -12.60 -10.54
C PHE A 200 -6.79 -13.59 -10.97
N GLY A 201 -7.27 -13.53 -12.22
CA GLY A 201 -8.34 -14.33 -12.79
C GLY A 201 -8.06 -15.83 -12.99
#